data_2e5a0c0c9ccb093fffe98d799e5033ca
#
_entry.id   2e5a0c0c9ccb093fffe98d799e5033ca
#
_cell.length_a   1.000
_cell.length_b   1.000
_cell.length_c   1.000
_cell.angle_alpha   90.00
_cell.angle_beta   90.00
_cell.angle_gamma   90.00
#
_symmetry.space_group_name_H-M   'P 1'
#
loop_
_entity.id
_entity.type
_entity.pdbx_description
1 polymer ?
#
loop_
_entity_poly.entity_id
_entity_poly.type
_entity_poly.pdbx_seq_one_letter_code
_entity_poly.pdbx_strand_id
1 'polypeptide(L)'
;MNLNALQNPSIVGDYRATLGESPVWCFRSQSLIWVDILQHRLLRFWPQQEERIEIHVLPFLCSAALLTTEPEQFLLVTTQGVMLYDYRQQSYRALCCWPEDNRTRPNEAAIAPDGSLWFSTMDKTAQLAIGSWYRFTYGSVQAERMLSGQHVPNTLVWHGKHAWFADTFRHCFCRCDAQRIGESTLHEWPIASLLADGSTLTHNGILLNACWGSACITAYRLGDAAPEWLATYSLPVTQPTSGAFGGPDFHDLYITSASDGLVEPANTEGALLRYQTSYTGQQATLFTLNNH
;
A
#
# COMPACT_ATOMS: atom_id res chain seq x y z
N MET A 1 6.63 4.70 -26.59
CA MET A 1 6.72 4.91 -25.14
C MET A 1 8.13 4.60 -24.71
N ASN A 2 8.69 5.41 -23.81
CA ASN A 2 10.10 5.31 -23.42
C ASN A 2 10.25 4.10 -22.47
N LEU A 3 10.83 2.99 -22.95
CA LEU A 3 11.10 1.78 -22.17
C LEU A 3 12.09 2.00 -21.01
N ASN A 4 12.61 3.22 -20.85
CA ASN A 4 13.59 3.63 -19.84
C ASN A 4 12.95 4.44 -18.69
N ALA A 5 11.66 4.25 -18.41
CA ALA A 5 11.00 5.03 -17.37
C ALA A 5 11.53 4.75 -15.95
N LEU A 6 12.05 3.54 -15.70
CA LEU A 6 12.71 3.18 -14.43
C LEU A 6 14.20 2.97 -14.70
N GLN A 7 15.05 3.86 -14.20
CA GLN A 7 16.49 3.78 -14.37
C GLN A 7 17.21 3.79 -13.01
N ASN A 8 18.38 3.15 -13.00
CA ASN A 8 19.34 3.22 -11.90
C ASN A 8 18.73 2.87 -10.53
N PRO A 9 18.34 1.60 -10.30
CA PRO A 9 17.89 1.19 -8.99
C PRO A 9 19.00 1.40 -7.95
N SER A 10 18.63 1.99 -6.82
CA SER A 10 19.45 1.98 -5.62
C SER A 10 18.72 1.27 -4.50
N ILE A 11 19.47 0.55 -3.69
CA ILE A 11 18.96 -0.05 -2.46
C ILE A 11 19.09 0.99 -1.36
N VAL A 12 18.02 1.22 -0.61
CA VAL A 12 17.98 2.14 0.50
C VAL A 12 18.39 1.42 1.78
N GLY A 13 19.53 1.78 2.32
CA GLY A 13 20.06 1.27 3.58
C GLY A 13 20.25 -0.26 3.63
N ASP A 14 20.48 -0.77 4.84
CA ASP A 14 20.79 -2.18 5.09
C ASP A 14 19.61 -2.98 5.63
N TYR A 15 18.47 -2.35 5.90
CA TYR A 15 17.30 -3.05 6.38
C TYR A 15 16.71 -3.97 5.31
N ARG A 16 16.38 -5.19 5.71
CA ARG A 16 15.71 -6.19 4.85
C ARG A 16 14.43 -6.64 5.54
N ALA A 17 13.31 -6.31 4.94
CA ALA A 17 12.01 -6.64 5.46
C ALA A 17 11.67 -8.11 5.24
N THR A 18 11.01 -8.73 6.21
CA THR A 18 10.34 -9.99 6.00
C THR A 18 9.13 -9.79 5.08
N LEU A 19 8.30 -8.79 5.39
CA LEU A 19 7.18 -8.37 4.53
C LEU A 19 7.08 -6.84 4.57
N GLY A 20 7.91 -6.17 3.77
CA GLY A 20 7.89 -4.71 3.62
C GLY A 20 6.67 -4.29 2.82
N GLU A 21 5.87 -3.30 3.32
CA GLU A 21 4.57 -2.96 2.73
C GLU A 21 4.14 -1.51 2.96
N SER A 22 3.09 -1.12 2.20
CA SER A 22 2.37 0.15 2.36
C SER A 22 3.27 1.38 2.45
N PRO A 23 4.19 1.60 1.51
CA PRO A 23 5.02 2.79 1.51
C PRO A 23 4.17 4.03 1.26
N VAL A 24 4.44 5.10 2.01
CA VAL A 24 3.81 6.41 1.82
C VAL A 24 4.83 7.53 1.98
N TRP A 25 4.83 8.49 1.06
CA TRP A 25 5.69 9.66 1.12
C TRP A 25 5.05 10.79 1.93
N CYS A 26 5.69 11.17 3.02
CA CYS A 26 5.31 12.33 3.81
C CYS A 26 5.95 13.60 3.22
N PHE A 27 5.17 14.35 2.46
CA PHE A 27 5.61 15.58 1.80
C PHE A 27 5.98 16.69 2.79
N ARG A 28 5.42 16.68 4.02
CA ARG A 28 5.71 17.67 5.07
C ARG A 28 7.11 17.49 5.67
N SER A 29 7.55 16.26 5.86
CA SER A 29 8.84 15.92 6.46
C SER A 29 9.87 15.40 5.46
N GLN A 30 9.49 15.34 4.16
CA GLN A 30 10.32 14.81 3.08
C GLN A 30 10.91 13.44 3.45
N SER A 31 10.02 12.52 3.88
CA SER A 31 10.41 11.18 4.31
C SER A 31 9.46 10.11 3.78
N LEU A 32 9.98 8.92 3.55
CA LEU A 32 9.19 7.73 3.26
C LEU A 32 8.87 7.00 4.55
N ILE A 33 7.64 6.53 4.68
CA ILE A 33 7.16 5.71 5.79
C ILE A 33 6.69 4.39 5.19
N TRP A 34 7.03 3.26 5.81
CA TRP A 34 6.53 1.93 5.43
C TRP A 34 6.51 1.00 6.64
N VAL A 35 5.96 -0.17 6.49
CA VAL A 35 5.90 -1.18 7.55
C VAL A 35 6.63 -2.47 7.15
N ASP A 36 7.17 -3.20 8.13
CA ASP A 36 7.42 -4.63 8.00
C ASP A 36 6.34 -5.35 8.80
N ILE A 37 5.37 -5.89 8.09
CA ILE A 37 4.16 -6.46 8.68
C ILE A 37 4.50 -7.59 9.65
N LEU A 38 5.35 -8.53 9.23
CA LEU A 38 5.67 -9.74 9.99
C LEU A 38 6.66 -9.51 11.13
N GLN A 39 7.48 -8.45 11.03
CA GLN A 39 8.40 -8.06 12.11
C GLN A 39 7.80 -7.00 13.04
N HIS A 40 6.54 -6.61 12.82
CA HIS A 40 5.85 -5.59 13.61
C HIS A 40 6.64 -4.28 13.70
N ARG A 41 7.13 -3.77 12.58
CA ARG A 41 7.95 -2.57 12.54
C ARG A 41 7.33 -1.48 11.67
N LEU A 42 7.42 -0.26 12.18
CA LEU A 42 7.20 0.97 11.44
C LEU A 42 8.57 1.55 11.12
N LEU A 43 8.83 1.82 9.84
CA LEU A 43 10.10 2.33 9.37
C LEU A 43 9.89 3.70 8.72
N ARG A 44 10.89 4.56 8.86
CA ARG A 44 10.87 5.90 8.26
C ARG A 44 12.26 6.26 7.73
N PHE A 45 12.32 6.73 6.50
CA PHE A 45 13.53 7.06 5.78
C PHE A 45 13.54 8.54 5.34
N TRP A 46 14.63 9.24 5.61
CA TRP A 46 14.86 10.62 5.18
C TRP A 46 16.02 10.69 4.19
N PRO A 47 15.76 10.75 2.88
CA PRO A 47 16.81 10.73 1.86
C PRO A 47 17.74 11.96 1.90
N GLN A 48 17.26 13.08 2.44
CA GLN A 48 18.05 14.33 2.54
C GLN A 48 18.77 14.50 3.89
N GLN A 49 18.63 13.55 4.82
CA GLN A 49 19.26 13.55 6.14
C GLN A 49 20.24 12.37 6.25
N GLU A 50 21.29 12.39 5.42
CA GLU A 50 22.31 11.31 5.38
C GLU A 50 21.71 9.90 5.21
N GLU A 51 20.61 9.81 4.47
CA GLU A 51 19.86 8.55 4.28
C GLU A 51 19.45 7.87 5.59
N ARG A 52 19.09 8.68 6.58
CA ARG A 52 18.70 8.21 7.92
C ARG A 52 17.47 7.33 7.86
N ILE A 53 17.54 6.17 8.52
CA ILE A 53 16.41 5.27 8.75
C ILE A 53 16.14 5.18 10.26
N GLU A 54 14.88 5.36 10.66
CA GLU A 54 14.40 5.06 12.02
C GLU A 54 13.45 3.88 11.98
N ILE A 55 13.48 3.07 13.04
CA ILE A 55 12.68 1.87 13.18
C ILE A 55 11.99 1.90 14.54
N HIS A 56 10.66 1.87 14.53
CA HIS A 56 9.85 1.72 15.74
C HIS A 56 9.26 0.31 15.80
N VAL A 57 9.44 -0.38 16.92
CA VAL A 57 8.84 -1.69 17.16
C VAL A 57 7.42 -1.48 17.68
N LEU A 58 6.45 -2.11 17.04
CA LEU A 58 5.05 -2.06 17.42
C LEU A 58 4.66 -3.31 18.21
N PRO A 59 3.76 -3.22 19.19
CA PRO A 59 3.32 -4.39 19.99
C PRO A 59 2.29 -5.26 19.26
N PHE A 60 1.95 -4.94 18.01
CA PHE A 60 0.95 -5.62 17.19
C PHE A 60 1.38 -5.64 15.73
N LEU A 61 0.82 -6.56 14.97
CA LEU A 61 0.95 -6.57 13.50
C LEU A 61 0.26 -5.34 12.93
N CYS A 62 0.99 -4.61 12.08
CA CYS A 62 0.51 -3.41 11.40
C CYS A 62 0.70 -3.60 9.89
N SER A 63 -0.36 -3.45 9.12
CA SER A 63 -0.30 -3.61 7.66
C SER A 63 -0.09 -2.29 6.93
N ALA A 64 -0.42 -1.15 7.54
CA ALA A 64 -0.23 0.16 6.93
C ALA A 64 -0.07 1.26 7.99
N ALA A 65 0.74 2.27 7.66
CA ALA A 65 0.90 3.50 8.42
C ALA A 65 0.67 4.69 7.50
N LEU A 66 -0.47 5.36 7.63
CA LEU A 66 -0.97 6.36 6.70
C LEU A 66 -0.92 7.77 7.31
N LEU A 67 -0.79 8.78 6.44
CA LEU A 67 -0.72 10.18 6.89
C LEU A 67 -2.08 10.69 7.36
N THR A 68 -2.05 11.53 8.40
CA THR A 68 -3.22 12.24 8.89
C THR A 68 -3.11 13.75 8.65
N THR A 69 -4.17 14.50 8.91
CA THR A 69 -4.13 15.96 8.88
C THR A 69 -3.16 16.55 9.91
N GLU A 70 -2.89 15.80 11.01
CA GLU A 70 -1.94 16.22 12.03
C GLU A 70 -0.51 15.76 11.71
N PRO A 71 0.48 16.67 11.71
CA PRO A 71 1.87 16.30 11.55
C PRO A 71 2.34 15.30 12.64
N GLU A 72 3.19 14.34 12.24
CA GLU A 72 3.78 13.33 13.13
C GLU A 72 2.75 12.39 13.80
N GLN A 73 1.47 12.46 13.40
CA GLN A 73 0.45 11.49 13.78
C GLN A 73 0.09 10.62 12.57
N PHE A 74 0.22 9.31 12.72
CA PHE A 74 -0.07 8.33 11.67
C PHE A 74 -1.26 7.47 12.05
N LEU A 75 -2.05 7.15 11.05
CA LEU A 75 -3.13 6.18 11.18
C LEU A 75 -2.56 4.79 10.93
N LEU A 76 -2.60 3.90 11.91
CA LEU A 76 -2.14 2.52 11.77
C LEU A 76 -3.34 1.59 11.60
N VAL A 77 -3.23 0.66 10.64
CA VAL A 77 -4.18 -0.44 10.45
C VAL A 77 -3.55 -1.72 11.02
N THR A 78 -4.11 -2.20 12.14
CA THR A 78 -3.47 -3.23 12.95
C THR A 78 -4.40 -4.40 13.24
N THR A 79 -3.88 -5.52 13.74
CA THR A 79 -4.73 -6.64 14.20
C THR A 79 -5.60 -6.29 15.40
N GLN A 80 -5.36 -5.18 16.07
CA GLN A 80 -6.16 -4.72 17.21
C GLN A 80 -7.14 -3.59 16.87
N GLY A 81 -7.20 -3.19 15.59
CA GLY A 81 -8.07 -2.09 15.15
C GLY A 81 -7.31 -1.00 14.42
N VAL A 82 -8.01 0.10 14.17
CA VAL A 82 -7.43 1.34 13.66
C VAL A 82 -6.90 2.15 14.84
N MET A 83 -5.62 2.48 14.80
CA MET A 83 -4.93 3.20 15.87
C MET A 83 -4.45 4.56 15.36
N LEU A 84 -4.48 5.57 16.22
CA LEU A 84 -3.72 6.80 16.00
C LEU A 84 -2.39 6.69 16.73
N TYR A 85 -1.29 6.87 16.01
CA TYR A 85 0.06 6.74 16.52
C TYR A 85 0.76 8.11 16.53
N ASP A 86 1.22 8.54 17.69
CA ASP A 86 2.12 9.69 17.83
C ASP A 86 3.56 9.23 17.64
N TYR A 87 4.17 9.65 16.54
CA TYR A 87 5.50 9.21 16.15
C TYR A 87 6.59 9.66 17.11
N ARG A 88 6.47 10.89 17.67
CA ARG A 88 7.48 11.45 18.57
C ARG A 88 7.43 10.83 19.96
N GLN A 89 6.21 10.58 20.44
CA GLN A 89 6.00 10.00 21.77
C GLN A 89 6.05 8.46 21.74
N GLN A 90 6.03 7.85 20.55
CA GLN A 90 5.92 6.42 20.34
C GLN A 90 4.72 5.82 21.11
N SER A 91 3.63 6.57 21.16
CA SER A 91 2.41 6.20 21.84
C SER A 91 1.26 6.03 20.86
N TYR A 92 0.28 5.23 21.23
CA TYR A 92 -0.87 4.96 20.36
C TYR A 92 -2.17 4.95 21.16
N ARG A 93 -3.28 5.29 20.50
CA ARG A 93 -4.63 5.14 21.02
C ARG A 93 -5.55 4.51 19.97
N ALA A 94 -6.45 3.64 20.42
CA ALA A 94 -7.45 3.04 19.55
C ALA A 94 -8.47 4.10 19.08
N LEU A 95 -8.81 4.05 17.79
CA LEU A 95 -9.89 4.84 17.20
C LEU A 95 -11.14 4.00 16.98
N CYS A 96 -10.99 2.80 16.43
CA CYS A 96 -12.08 1.84 16.32
C CYS A 96 -11.56 0.42 16.27
N CYS A 97 -12.46 -0.53 16.53
CA CYS A 97 -12.27 -1.95 16.24
C CYS A 97 -13.18 -2.35 15.07
N TRP A 98 -12.83 -3.42 14.37
CA TRP A 98 -13.73 -4.09 13.45
C TRP A 98 -14.11 -5.46 14.00
N PRO A 99 -15.22 -6.08 13.54
CA PRO A 99 -15.55 -7.44 13.92
C PRO A 99 -14.45 -8.37 13.47
N GLU A 100 -13.64 -8.84 14.41
CA GLU A 100 -12.48 -9.64 14.10
C GLU A 100 -12.84 -11.11 13.99
N ASP A 101 -12.58 -11.71 12.83
CA ASP A 101 -12.35 -13.14 12.73
C ASP A 101 -10.86 -13.38 13.03
N ASN A 102 -10.54 -14.11 14.08
CA ASN A 102 -9.16 -14.38 14.47
C ASN A 102 -8.34 -15.12 13.40
N ARG A 103 -8.98 -15.61 12.33
CA ARG A 103 -8.35 -16.18 11.15
C ARG A 103 -7.86 -15.13 10.16
N THR A 104 -8.34 -13.89 10.28
CA THR A 104 -7.97 -12.81 9.36
C THR A 104 -6.89 -11.89 9.95
N ARG A 105 -6.23 -11.15 9.06
CA ARG A 105 -5.34 -10.03 9.37
C ARG A 105 -5.63 -8.87 8.42
N PRO A 106 -5.31 -7.62 8.79
CA PRO A 106 -5.34 -6.52 7.84
C PRO A 106 -4.29 -6.73 6.74
N ASN A 107 -4.54 -6.16 5.56
CA ASN A 107 -3.65 -6.21 4.40
C ASN A 107 -3.49 -4.82 3.77
N GLU A 108 -4.20 -4.51 2.69
CA GLU A 108 -4.11 -3.25 1.97
C GLU A 108 -4.87 -2.13 2.68
N ALA A 109 -4.37 -0.89 2.59
CA ALA A 109 -5.07 0.28 3.11
C ALA A 109 -4.64 1.57 2.39
N ALA A 110 -5.60 2.47 2.18
CA ALA A 110 -5.33 3.80 1.64
C ALA A 110 -6.39 4.82 2.13
N ILE A 111 -6.06 6.11 2.02
CA ILE A 111 -6.99 7.18 2.35
C ILE A 111 -7.73 7.59 1.07
N ALA A 112 -9.06 7.49 1.11
CA ALA A 112 -9.94 7.89 0.02
C ALA A 112 -9.93 9.41 -0.19
N PRO A 113 -10.34 9.91 -1.36
CA PRO A 113 -10.38 11.34 -1.66
C PRO A 113 -11.23 12.18 -0.68
N ASP A 114 -12.20 11.57 0.00
CA ASP A 114 -13.03 12.20 1.03
C ASP A 114 -12.38 12.25 2.42
N GLY A 115 -11.14 11.76 2.56
CA GLY A 115 -10.40 11.71 3.82
C GLY A 115 -10.74 10.52 4.72
N SER A 116 -11.60 9.59 4.29
CA SER A 116 -11.87 8.35 5.01
C SER A 116 -10.79 7.30 4.76
N LEU A 117 -10.58 6.42 5.73
CA LEU A 117 -9.74 5.22 5.57
C LEU A 117 -10.54 4.12 4.88
N TRP A 118 -9.98 3.53 3.83
CA TRP A 118 -10.43 2.24 3.31
C TRP A 118 -9.32 1.22 3.54
N PHE A 119 -9.67 0.05 4.05
CA PHE A 119 -8.70 -1.02 4.32
C PHE A 119 -9.32 -2.38 4.11
N SER A 120 -8.48 -3.36 3.92
CA SER A 120 -8.90 -4.74 3.71
C SER A 120 -8.41 -5.67 4.81
N THR A 121 -9.06 -6.83 4.91
CA THR A 121 -8.58 -7.99 5.64
C THR A 121 -8.44 -9.18 4.70
N MET A 122 -7.58 -10.13 5.07
CA MET A 122 -7.39 -11.40 4.36
C MET A 122 -7.25 -12.56 5.34
N ASP A 123 -7.42 -13.78 4.87
CA ASP A 123 -7.04 -14.98 5.62
C ASP A 123 -5.54 -14.97 5.95
N LYS A 124 -5.17 -15.22 7.21
CA LYS A 124 -3.76 -15.26 7.65
C LYS A 124 -2.90 -16.25 6.88
N THR A 125 -3.51 -17.32 6.40
CA THR A 125 -2.85 -18.37 5.62
C THR A 125 -3.00 -18.19 4.11
N ALA A 126 -3.74 -17.18 3.69
CA ALA A 126 -4.09 -16.90 2.29
C ALA A 126 -4.71 -18.11 1.56
N GLN A 127 -5.47 -18.96 2.28
CA GLN A 127 -6.11 -20.14 1.71
C GLN A 127 -7.61 -19.93 1.44
N LEU A 128 -8.25 -19.06 2.20
CA LEU A 128 -9.70 -18.89 2.19
C LEU A 128 -10.09 -17.46 1.76
N ALA A 129 -11.16 -17.35 0.97
CA ALA A 129 -11.74 -16.06 0.60
C ALA A 129 -12.68 -15.52 1.71
N ILE A 130 -12.12 -15.29 2.89
CA ILE A 130 -12.84 -14.77 4.08
C ILE A 130 -12.53 -13.32 4.41
N GLY A 131 -11.68 -12.68 3.60
CA GLY A 131 -11.35 -11.26 3.72
C GLY A 131 -12.49 -10.33 3.34
N SER A 132 -12.34 -9.07 3.68
CA SER A 132 -13.34 -8.02 3.41
C SER A 132 -12.69 -6.67 3.21
N TRP A 133 -13.38 -5.76 2.49
CA TRP A 133 -13.08 -4.33 2.46
C TRP A 133 -13.91 -3.60 3.50
N TYR A 134 -13.28 -2.64 4.19
CA TYR A 134 -13.88 -1.79 5.23
C TYR A 134 -13.63 -0.32 4.94
N ARG A 135 -14.53 0.54 5.44
CA ARG A 135 -14.38 1.98 5.47
C ARG A 135 -14.47 2.48 6.91
N PHE A 136 -13.59 3.40 7.28
CA PHE A 136 -13.61 4.07 8.57
C PHE A 136 -13.49 5.59 8.39
N THR A 137 -14.39 6.31 9.06
CA THR A 137 -14.38 7.78 9.14
C THR A 137 -14.14 8.18 10.59
N TYR A 138 -13.34 9.20 10.81
CA TYR A 138 -13.05 9.67 12.16
C TYR A 138 -14.33 9.96 12.95
N GLY A 139 -14.36 9.53 14.22
CA GLY A 139 -15.55 9.66 15.09
C GLY A 139 -16.58 8.55 14.94
N SER A 140 -16.45 7.65 13.94
CA SER A 140 -17.30 6.46 13.87
C SER A 140 -16.95 5.47 14.99
N VAL A 141 -17.95 4.78 15.51
CA VAL A 141 -17.77 3.77 16.58
C VAL A 141 -17.06 2.53 16.05
N GLN A 142 -17.32 2.17 14.81
CA GLN A 142 -16.76 1.00 14.14
C GLN A 142 -16.55 1.23 12.64
N ALA A 143 -15.71 0.43 12.01
CA ALA A 143 -15.55 0.42 10.58
C ALA A 143 -16.75 -0.25 9.88
N GLU A 144 -17.21 0.36 8.78
CA GLU A 144 -18.27 -0.20 7.93
C GLU A 144 -17.67 -1.25 7.01
N ARG A 145 -18.24 -2.46 6.97
CA ARG A 145 -17.87 -3.49 6.00
C ARG A 145 -18.56 -3.20 4.67
N MET A 146 -17.77 -2.99 3.61
CA MET A 146 -18.26 -2.64 2.28
C MET A 146 -18.43 -3.86 1.37
N LEU A 147 -17.44 -4.77 1.34
CA LEU A 147 -17.44 -5.94 0.47
C LEU A 147 -16.79 -7.11 1.22
N SER A 148 -17.39 -8.30 1.14
CA SER A 148 -16.88 -9.54 1.73
C SER A 148 -16.43 -10.54 0.66
N GLY A 149 -15.89 -11.69 1.10
CA GLY A 149 -15.51 -12.77 0.20
C GLY A 149 -14.24 -12.47 -0.61
N GLN A 150 -13.36 -11.65 -0.06
CA GLN A 150 -12.07 -11.34 -0.68
C GLN A 150 -11.04 -12.41 -0.30
N HIS A 151 -10.19 -12.78 -1.27
CA HIS A 151 -9.13 -13.76 -1.01
C HIS A 151 -7.88 -13.05 -0.48
N VAL A 152 -7.18 -12.30 -1.34
CA VAL A 152 -6.03 -11.48 -0.97
C VAL A 152 -6.22 -10.09 -1.61
N PRO A 153 -7.03 -9.22 -0.98
CA PRO A 153 -7.33 -7.89 -1.52
C PRO A 153 -6.12 -6.98 -1.41
N ASN A 154 -5.72 -6.42 -2.53
CA ASN A 154 -4.54 -5.57 -2.73
C ASN A 154 -4.86 -4.41 -3.66
N THR A 155 -3.87 -3.55 -3.94
CA THR A 155 -3.98 -2.40 -4.83
C THR A 155 -5.22 -1.56 -4.51
N LEU A 156 -5.08 -0.42 -3.91
CA LEU A 156 -6.20 0.48 -3.67
C LEU A 156 -5.83 1.89 -4.07
N VAL A 157 -6.36 2.34 -5.20
CA VAL A 157 -6.11 3.68 -5.75
C VAL A 157 -7.39 4.31 -6.29
N TRP A 158 -7.42 5.64 -6.38
CA TRP A 158 -8.53 6.39 -6.97
C TRP A 158 -8.08 7.10 -8.24
N HIS A 159 -8.85 6.92 -9.32
CA HIS A 159 -8.65 7.63 -10.57
C HIS A 159 -9.99 8.10 -11.14
N GLY A 160 -10.13 9.42 -11.31
CA GLY A 160 -11.40 10.03 -11.73
C GLY A 160 -12.53 9.74 -10.73
N LYS A 161 -13.63 9.20 -11.20
CA LYS A 161 -14.80 8.82 -10.39
C LYS A 161 -14.78 7.36 -9.91
N HIS A 162 -13.64 6.69 -10.03
CA HIS A 162 -13.51 5.27 -9.73
C HIS A 162 -12.48 4.99 -8.65
N ALA A 163 -12.77 4.01 -7.81
CA ALA A 163 -11.79 3.28 -7.00
C ALA A 163 -11.40 1.99 -7.73
N TRP A 164 -10.11 1.68 -7.70
CA TRP A 164 -9.52 0.48 -8.29
C TRP A 164 -8.82 -0.31 -7.20
N PHE A 165 -9.02 -1.62 -7.20
CA PHE A 165 -8.32 -2.56 -6.32
C PHE A 165 -8.06 -3.87 -7.05
N ALA A 166 -7.26 -4.75 -6.45
CA ALA A 166 -6.99 -6.09 -6.96
C ALA A 166 -7.43 -7.14 -5.94
N ASP A 167 -7.72 -8.34 -6.40
CA ASP A 167 -7.67 -9.55 -5.58
C ASP A 167 -6.60 -10.47 -6.19
N THR A 168 -5.49 -10.61 -5.48
CA THR A 168 -4.29 -11.27 -5.98
C THR A 168 -4.56 -12.71 -6.43
N PHE A 169 -5.24 -13.49 -5.59
CA PHE A 169 -5.50 -14.92 -5.89
C PHE A 169 -6.74 -15.16 -6.74
N ARG A 170 -7.56 -14.14 -6.95
CA ARG A 170 -8.58 -14.17 -8.01
C ARG A 170 -8.03 -13.73 -9.36
N HIS A 171 -6.78 -13.27 -9.40
CA HIS A 171 -6.10 -12.77 -10.60
C HIS A 171 -6.92 -11.73 -11.35
N CYS A 172 -7.43 -10.72 -10.64
CA CYS A 172 -8.24 -9.67 -11.25
C CYS A 172 -7.94 -8.29 -10.69
N PHE A 173 -8.10 -7.28 -11.55
CA PHE A 173 -8.36 -5.92 -11.14
C PHE A 173 -9.85 -5.69 -11.04
N CYS A 174 -10.25 -4.94 -10.03
CA CYS A 174 -11.63 -4.56 -9.78
C CYS A 174 -11.75 -3.03 -9.84
N ARG A 175 -12.88 -2.55 -10.35
CA ARG A 175 -13.25 -1.14 -10.36
C ARG A 175 -14.65 -0.96 -9.82
N CYS A 176 -14.84 0.04 -8.99
CA CYS A 176 -16.13 0.44 -8.46
C CYS A 176 -16.26 1.97 -8.41
N ASP A 177 -17.38 2.45 -7.89
CA ASP A 177 -17.57 3.87 -7.61
C ASP A 177 -16.55 4.36 -6.56
N ALA A 178 -16.00 5.57 -6.75
CA ALA A 178 -14.99 6.16 -5.88
C ALA A 178 -15.48 6.42 -4.43
N GLN A 179 -16.79 6.46 -4.22
CA GLN A 179 -17.39 6.73 -2.92
C GLN A 179 -17.78 5.47 -2.16
N ARG A 180 -17.91 4.32 -2.85
CA ARG A 180 -18.34 3.07 -2.22
C ARG A 180 -17.94 1.84 -3.02
N ILE A 181 -17.25 0.90 -2.38
CA ILE A 181 -17.16 -0.46 -2.90
C ILE A 181 -18.52 -1.14 -2.68
N GLY A 182 -19.13 -1.60 -3.76
CA GLY A 182 -20.41 -2.30 -3.71
C GLY A 182 -20.57 -3.25 -4.89
N GLU A 183 -21.24 -4.38 -4.68
CA GLU A 183 -21.42 -5.42 -5.69
C GLU A 183 -22.11 -4.89 -6.96
N SER A 184 -23.07 -3.98 -6.82
CA SER A 184 -23.84 -3.42 -7.95
C SER A 184 -23.03 -2.54 -8.90
N THR A 185 -21.86 -2.06 -8.48
CA THR A 185 -20.98 -1.18 -9.29
C THR A 185 -19.64 -1.83 -9.60
N LEU A 186 -19.45 -3.09 -9.19
CA LEU A 186 -18.19 -3.79 -9.34
C LEU A 186 -18.01 -4.30 -10.77
N HIS A 187 -16.91 -3.91 -11.38
CA HIS A 187 -16.43 -4.46 -12.64
C HIS A 187 -15.11 -5.17 -12.40
N GLU A 188 -14.95 -6.36 -12.96
CA GLU A 188 -13.75 -7.18 -12.80
C GLU A 188 -13.10 -7.45 -14.14
N TRP A 189 -11.77 -7.39 -14.17
CA TRP A 189 -10.96 -7.73 -15.35
C TRP A 189 -9.86 -8.71 -14.96
N PRO A 190 -9.77 -9.87 -15.65
CA PRO A 190 -8.72 -10.82 -15.35
C PRO A 190 -7.33 -10.24 -15.69
N ILE A 191 -6.36 -10.57 -14.86
CA ILE A 191 -4.94 -10.28 -15.06
C ILE A 191 -4.27 -11.61 -15.38
N ALA A 192 -3.78 -11.78 -16.60
CA ALA A 192 -3.15 -13.03 -17.00
C ALA A 192 -1.90 -13.32 -16.15
N SER A 193 -1.92 -14.40 -15.41
CA SER A 193 -0.80 -15.05 -14.68
C SER A 193 0.03 -14.21 -13.69
N LEU A 194 -0.26 -12.92 -13.47
CA LEU A 194 0.45 -12.10 -12.50
C LEU A 194 -0.31 -12.07 -11.16
N LEU A 195 0.44 -12.07 -10.07
CA LEU A 195 -0.08 -11.87 -8.73
C LEU A 195 0.02 -10.37 -8.41
N ALA A 196 -1.04 -9.61 -8.72
CA ALA A 196 -1.09 -8.18 -8.41
C ALA A 196 -1.05 -7.97 -6.90
N ASP A 197 -0.07 -7.18 -6.46
CA ASP A 197 0.11 -6.75 -5.07
C ASP A 197 -0.18 -5.25 -4.93
N GLY A 198 0.48 -4.52 -4.06
CA GLY A 198 0.29 -3.10 -3.89
C GLY A 198 0.64 -2.27 -5.13
N SER A 199 0.15 -1.04 -5.18
CA SER A 199 0.31 -0.17 -6.34
C SER A 199 0.49 1.28 -5.96
N THR A 200 1.03 2.04 -6.91
CA THR A 200 1.00 3.51 -6.88
C THR A 200 0.50 4.08 -8.19
N LEU A 201 -0.07 5.29 -8.14
CA LEU A 201 -0.65 5.94 -9.29
C LEU A 201 0.14 7.20 -9.66
N THR A 202 0.42 7.35 -10.95
CA THR A 202 1.00 8.59 -11.48
C THR A 202 -0.06 9.69 -11.60
N HIS A 203 0.38 10.92 -11.69
CA HIS A 203 -0.52 12.08 -11.86
C HIS A 203 -1.43 11.96 -13.09
N ASN A 204 -0.99 11.28 -14.14
CA ASN A 204 -1.74 11.11 -15.40
C ASN A 204 -2.44 9.75 -15.52
N GLY A 205 -2.70 9.07 -14.40
CA GLY A 205 -3.54 7.86 -14.36
C GLY A 205 -2.86 6.58 -14.83
N ILE A 206 -1.54 6.50 -14.74
CA ILE A 206 -0.82 5.23 -14.95
C ILE A 206 -0.64 4.55 -13.60
N LEU A 207 -1.20 3.35 -13.47
CA LEU A 207 -1.02 2.47 -12.32
C LEU A 207 0.30 1.72 -12.48
N LEU A 208 1.18 1.80 -11.48
CA LEU A 208 2.36 0.96 -11.35
C LEU A 208 2.06 -0.10 -10.28
N ASN A 209 1.88 -1.33 -10.71
CA ASN A 209 1.49 -2.45 -9.85
C ASN A 209 2.67 -3.37 -9.59
N ALA A 210 2.98 -3.64 -8.32
CA ALA A 210 3.93 -4.66 -7.93
C ALA A 210 3.38 -6.06 -8.20
N CYS A 211 4.22 -6.95 -8.73
CA CYS A 211 3.82 -8.31 -9.08
C CYS A 211 4.56 -9.29 -8.17
N TRP A 212 3.87 -9.76 -7.13
CA TRP A 212 4.40 -10.72 -6.17
C TRP A 212 4.98 -11.96 -6.86
N GLY A 213 6.20 -12.33 -6.49
CA GLY A 213 6.88 -13.52 -7.02
C GLY A 213 7.30 -13.44 -8.49
N SER A 214 7.12 -12.29 -9.16
CA SER A 214 7.41 -12.14 -10.60
C SER A 214 8.58 -11.20 -10.88
N ALA A 215 9.24 -10.68 -9.88
CA ALA A 215 10.39 -9.77 -9.99
C ALA A 215 10.14 -8.58 -10.92
N CYS A 216 8.93 -8.00 -10.90
CA CYS A 216 8.60 -6.89 -11.79
C CYS A 216 7.53 -5.94 -11.24
N ILE A 217 7.49 -4.75 -11.82
CA ILE A 217 6.37 -3.80 -11.79
C ILE A 217 5.72 -3.80 -13.17
N THR A 218 4.39 -3.85 -13.22
CA THR A 218 3.61 -3.65 -14.44
C THR A 218 2.93 -2.29 -14.44
N ALA A 219 2.94 -1.64 -15.61
CA ALA A 219 2.29 -0.35 -15.83
C ALA A 219 1.01 -0.53 -16.62
N TYR A 220 -0.09 0.05 -16.11
CA TYR A 220 -1.39 0.05 -16.76
C TYR A 220 -1.95 1.46 -16.85
N ARG A 221 -2.58 1.81 -17.95
CA ARG A 221 -3.42 3.01 -18.02
C ARG A 221 -4.81 2.68 -17.52
N LEU A 222 -5.26 3.43 -16.51
CA LEU A 222 -6.62 3.33 -16.00
C LEU A 222 -7.58 4.25 -16.73
N GLY A 223 -8.83 3.82 -16.86
CA GLY A 223 -9.89 4.58 -17.55
C GLY A 223 -11.28 4.02 -17.26
N ASP A 224 -12.23 4.28 -18.14
CA ASP A 224 -13.60 3.75 -18.03
C ASP A 224 -13.75 2.31 -18.56
N ALA A 225 -12.74 1.79 -19.24
CA ALA A 225 -12.67 0.42 -19.76
C ALA A 225 -11.69 -0.44 -18.93
N ALA A 226 -11.38 -1.63 -19.45
CA ALA A 226 -10.34 -2.51 -18.90
C ALA A 226 -9.00 -1.79 -18.78
N PRO A 227 -8.19 -2.07 -17.74
CA PRO A 227 -6.84 -1.52 -17.64
C PRO A 227 -6.01 -1.86 -18.89
N GLU A 228 -5.46 -0.84 -19.53
CA GLU A 228 -4.58 -1.02 -20.70
C GLU A 228 -3.16 -1.29 -20.25
N TRP A 229 -2.63 -2.48 -20.51
CA TRP A 229 -1.23 -2.78 -20.26
C TRP A 229 -0.30 -1.90 -21.11
N LEU A 230 0.71 -1.30 -20.51
CA LEU A 230 1.66 -0.40 -21.17
C LEU A 230 3.08 -0.96 -21.21
N ALA A 231 3.55 -1.50 -20.10
CA ALA A 231 4.93 -1.97 -19.93
C ALA A 231 5.08 -2.89 -18.72
N THR A 232 6.20 -3.64 -18.71
CA THR A 232 6.68 -4.39 -17.55
C THR A 232 8.15 -4.02 -17.33
N TYR A 233 8.50 -3.72 -16.07
CA TYR A 233 9.84 -3.33 -15.63
C TYR A 233 10.39 -4.38 -14.68
N SER A 234 11.51 -5.03 -15.05
CA SER A 234 12.17 -6.01 -14.18
C SER A 234 12.83 -5.34 -12.99
N LEU A 235 12.80 -6.01 -11.84
CA LEU A 235 13.35 -5.58 -10.57
C LEU A 235 14.41 -6.56 -10.06
N PRO A 236 15.38 -6.10 -9.23
CA PRO A 236 16.41 -6.96 -8.64
C PRO A 236 15.92 -7.70 -7.37
N VAL A 237 14.63 -7.75 -7.12
CA VAL A 237 13.96 -8.47 -6.02
C VAL A 237 12.87 -9.37 -6.58
N THR A 238 12.72 -10.56 -5.99
CA THR A 238 11.75 -11.56 -6.47
C THR A 238 10.32 -11.19 -6.12
N GLN A 239 10.12 -10.64 -4.92
CA GLN A 239 8.81 -10.32 -4.35
C GLN A 239 8.65 -8.81 -4.08
N PRO A 240 8.49 -7.97 -5.12
CA PRO A 240 8.05 -6.61 -4.91
C PRO A 240 6.62 -6.62 -4.36
N THR A 241 6.33 -5.74 -3.39
CA THR A 241 5.06 -5.73 -2.66
C THR A 241 4.22 -4.51 -2.97
N SER A 242 4.81 -3.30 -2.93
CA SER A 242 4.08 -2.06 -3.17
C SER A 242 5.01 -0.94 -3.64
N GLY A 243 4.46 0.23 -3.94
CA GLY A 243 5.25 1.37 -4.34
C GLY A 243 4.66 2.71 -3.93
N ALA A 244 5.53 3.72 -3.78
CA ALA A 244 5.13 5.10 -3.54
C ALA A 244 6.04 6.07 -4.28
N PHE A 245 5.46 7.11 -4.85
CA PHE A 245 6.23 8.23 -5.36
C PHE A 245 6.61 9.18 -4.23
N GLY A 246 7.83 9.70 -4.29
CA GLY A 246 8.37 10.63 -3.32
C GLY A 246 9.40 11.57 -3.92
N GLY A 247 10.19 12.21 -3.05
CA GLY A 247 11.08 13.29 -3.42
C GLY A 247 10.35 14.63 -3.52
N PRO A 248 11.08 15.75 -3.64
CA PRO A 248 10.49 17.09 -3.73
C PRO A 248 9.48 17.23 -4.88
N ASP A 249 9.75 16.59 -6.00
CA ASP A 249 8.99 16.70 -7.25
C ASP A 249 8.20 15.42 -7.59
N PHE A 250 8.12 14.45 -6.66
CA PHE A 250 7.42 13.17 -6.84
C PHE A 250 7.91 12.36 -8.06
N HIS A 251 9.22 12.42 -8.36
CA HIS A 251 9.86 11.64 -9.41
C HIS A 251 10.63 10.42 -8.89
N ASP A 252 10.89 10.34 -7.59
CA ASP A 252 11.48 9.17 -6.98
C ASP A 252 10.40 8.11 -6.75
N LEU A 253 10.57 6.93 -7.32
CA LEU A 253 9.70 5.78 -7.06
C LEU A 253 10.38 4.88 -6.04
N TYR A 254 9.78 4.71 -4.88
CA TYR A 254 10.17 3.75 -3.86
C TYR A 254 9.34 2.48 -4.01
N ILE A 255 10.00 1.32 -3.96
CA ILE A 255 9.36 0.01 -4.07
C ILE A 255 9.77 -0.82 -2.87
N THR A 256 8.79 -1.27 -2.10
CA THR A 256 8.98 -2.23 -1.01
C THR A 256 9.03 -3.64 -1.55
N SER A 257 9.66 -4.55 -0.80
CA SER A 257 9.74 -5.96 -1.15
C SER A 257 9.73 -6.86 0.08
N ALA A 258 9.61 -8.15 -0.14
CA ALA A 258 9.55 -9.17 0.90
C ALA A 258 10.61 -10.26 0.70
N SER A 259 11.05 -10.84 1.83
CA SER A 259 11.84 -12.08 1.86
C SER A 259 11.04 -13.28 2.39
N ASP A 260 9.78 -13.07 2.75
CA ASP A 260 8.90 -14.08 3.34
C ASP A 260 8.74 -15.30 2.42
N GLY A 261 8.88 -16.52 2.98
CA GLY A 261 8.73 -17.76 2.25
C GLY A 261 9.84 -18.10 1.24
N LEU A 262 10.84 -17.24 1.03
CA LEU A 262 11.97 -17.54 0.15
C LEU A 262 12.97 -18.46 0.84
N VAL A 263 13.40 -19.49 0.12
CA VAL A 263 14.48 -20.38 0.56
C VAL A 263 15.81 -19.75 0.13
N GLU A 264 16.71 -19.47 1.11
CA GLU A 264 17.99 -18.80 0.88
C GLU A 264 17.86 -17.47 0.11
N PRO A 265 17.15 -16.47 0.68
CA PRO A 265 16.92 -15.21 -0.02
C PRO A 265 18.24 -14.51 -0.37
N ALA A 266 18.31 -13.94 -1.57
CA ALA A 266 19.43 -13.08 -1.95
C ALA A 266 19.51 -11.85 -1.06
N ASN A 267 20.67 -11.19 -0.98
CA ASN A 267 20.89 -10.00 -0.14
C ASN A 267 20.01 -8.80 -0.53
N THR A 268 19.39 -8.85 -1.70
CA THR A 268 18.45 -7.82 -2.20
C THR A 268 17.01 -8.06 -1.75
N GLU A 269 16.64 -9.29 -1.36
CA GLU A 269 15.26 -9.61 -0.97
C GLU A 269 14.86 -8.89 0.32
N GLY A 270 13.67 -8.35 0.34
CA GLY A 270 13.18 -7.50 1.43
C GLY A 270 13.76 -6.07 1.44
N ALA A 271 14.55 -5.69 0.44
CA ALA A 271 15.09 -4.34 0.35
C ALA A 271 14.01 -3.32 -0.02
N LEU A 272 14.20 -2.09 0.44
CA LEU A 272 13.56 -0.92 -0.13
C LEU A 272 14.37 -0.46 -1.34
N LEU A 273 13.74 -0.40 -2.50
CA LEU A 273 14.36 0.08 -3.75
C LEU A 273 13.94 1.53 -4.00
N ARG A 274 14.84 2.33 -4.57
CA ARG A 274 14.57 3.67 -5.07
C ARG A 274 14.98 3.78 -6.53
N TYR A 275 14.10 4.31 -7.35
CA TYR A 275 14.32 4.62 -8.77
C TYR A 275 14.08 6.09 -9.04
N GLN A 276 14.89 6.70 -9.86
CA GLN A 276 14.53 7.94 -10.52
C GLN A 276 13.69 7.62 -11.75
N THR A 277 12.57 8.32 -11.93
CA THR A 277 11.64 8.03 -13.00
C THR A 277 11.29 9.24 -13.84
N SER A 278 10.81 9.00 -15.06
CA SER A 278 10.14 10.01 -15.88
C SER A 278 8.65 10.16 -15.55
N TYR A 279 8.13 9.33 -14.68
CA TYR A 279 6.77 9.46 -14.13
C TYR A 279 6.75 10.51 -13.03
N THR A 280 5.61 11.14 -12.85
CA THR A 280 5.34 12.03 -11.72
C THR A 280 4.20 11.43 -10.89
N GLY A 281 4.43 11.24 -9.61
CA GLY A 281 3.44 10.72 -8.69
C GLY A 281 2.43 11.78 -8.23
N GLN A 282 1.58 11.37 -7.31
CA GLN A 282 0.61 12.23 -6.62
C GLN A 282 0.95 12.31 -5.14
N GLN A 283 0.61 13.45 -4.53
CA GLN A 283 0.67 13.58 -3.09
C GLN A 283 -0.35 12.64 -2.44
N ALA A 284 0.06 11.95 -1.38
CA ALA A 284 -0.83 11.09 -0.61
C ALA A 284 -1.98 11.90 0.01
N THR A 285 -3.19 11.36 -0.05
CA THR A 285 -4.36 11.90 0.67
C THR A 285 -4.17 11.73 2.17
N LEU A 286 -4.67 12.69 2.95
CA LEU A 286 -4.56 12.70 4.39
C LEU A 286 -5.85 12.20 5.03
N PHE A 287 -5.73 11.36 6.07
CA PHE A 287 -6.86 11.01 6.91
C PHE A 287 -7.30 12.23 7.73
N THR A 288 -8.57 12.55 7.65
CA THR A 288 -9.14 13.72 8.33
C THR A 288 -9.46 13.38 9.80
N LEU A 289 -8.79 14.06 10.74
CA LEU A 289 -8.96 13.88 12.20
C LEU A 289 -10.01 14.78 12.83
N ASN A 290 -10.62 15.70 12.07
CA ASN A 290 -11.66 16.60 12.56
C ASN A 290 -12.98 16.30 11.84
N ASN A 291 -14.05 16.12 12.61
CA ASN A 291 -15.41 16.18 12.06
C ASN A 291 -15.72 17.67 11.80
N HIS A 292 -15.90 18.03 10.55
CA HIS A 292 -16.47 19.33 10.19
C HIS A 292 -17.98 19.29 10.29
#